data_4256e46553a9b907d86e6e363c2b234e
#
_entry.id   4256e46553a9b907d86e6e363c2b234e
#
_cell.length_a   1.000
_cell.length_b   1.000
_cell.length_c   1.000
_cell.angle_alpha   90.00
_cell.angle_beta   90.00
_cell.angle_gamma   90.00
#
_symmetry.space_group_name_H-M   'P 1'
#
loop_
_entity.id
_entity.type
_entity.pdbx_description
1 polymer ?
#
loop_
_entity_poly.entity_id
_entity_poly.type
_entity_poly.pdbx_seq_one_letter_code
_entity_poly.pdbx_strand_id
1 'polypeptide(L)'
;MYVLDKIIIEGGRRLCGEIEVHGSKNSALPILAATVLTGDKCEIHNCPALSDVDAAIQILRHLGCKVIRDGHTVEVDSSVITVSEIPDDLMREMRSSIVFLGAVLARTGKAEISSPGGCEIGLRPIDLHLSSMRKLGAEITEEHGRLYCSLGKCLHGADITLSFPSVGATENIMIAAAAADGTTVITNAAREPEISDLADFLNGCGAKISGAGDSTVVIEGTKKLHGTCHTVIPDRIEASSYLIAVSYTH
;
A
#
# COMPACT_ATOMS: atom_id res chain seq x y z
N MET A 1 -16.89 -23.64 13.61
CA MET A 1 -15.96 -24.53 14.34
C MET A 1 -14.65 -24.46 13.55
N TYR A 2 -13.70 -23.64 14.00
CA TYR A 2 -12.39 -23.51 13.35
C TYR A 2 -11.64 -24.82 13.59
N VAL A 3 -11.33 -25.54 12.52
CA VAL A 3 -10.36 -26.64 12.58
C VAL A 3 -9.00 -25.97 12.74
N LEU A 4 -8.41 -26.07 13.91
CA LEU A 4 -7.02 -25.69 14.12
C LEU A 4 -6.14 -26.66 13.34
N ASP A 5 -5.61 -26.24 12.21
CA ASP A 5 -4.60 -27.01 11.49
C ASP A 5 -3.38 -27.16 12.41
N LYS A 6 -2.98 -28.39 12.64
CA LYS A 6 -1.84 -28.73 13.49
C LYS A 6 -0.61 -28.92 12.60
N ILE A 7 0.40 -28.08 12.80
CA ILE A 7 1.71 -28.26 12.16
C ILE A 7 2.57 -29.14 13.08
N ILE A 8 3.11 -30.24 12.54
CA ILE A 8 4.08 -31.12 13.21
C ILE A 8 5.42 -30.92 12.51
N ILE A 9 6.44 -30.55 13.29
CA ILE A 9 7.78 -30.29 12.76
C ILE A 9 8.73 -31.33 13.37
N GLU A 10 9.39 -32.12 12.52
CA GLU A 10 10.49 -33.01 12.88
C GLU A 10 11.81 -32.37 12.44
N GLY A 11 12.58 -31.87 13.41
CA GLY A 11 13.86 -31.21 13.16
C GLY A 11 15.03 -32.18 12.96
N GLY A 12 16.27 -31.63 12.95
CA GLY A 12 17.52 -32.43 12.94
C GLY A 12 17.99 -32.80 11.54
N ARG A 13 17.42 -32.26 10.47
CA ARG A 13 17.90 -32.44 9.09
C ARG A 13 18.56 -31.16 8.58
N ARG A 14 19.71 -31.31 7.89
CA ARG A 14 20.36 -30.23 7.18
C ARG A 14 19.49 -29.79 6.01
N LEU A 15 19.19 -28.49 5.91
CA LEU A 15 18.48 -27.92 4.77
C LEU A 15 19.46 -27.68 3.61
N CYS A 16 19.09 -28.13 2.42
CA CYS A 16 19.83 -27.93 1.17
C CYS A 16 18.85 -27.87 0.01
N GLY A 17 19.00 -26.90 -0.88
CA GLY A 17 18.15 -26.75 -2.05
C GLY A 17 18.17 -25.33 -2.60
N GLU A 18 17.37 -25.11 -3.64
CA GLU A 18 17.14 -23.81 -4.25
C GLU A 18 15.67 -23.44 -4.06
N ILE A 19 15.39 -22.18 -3.75
CA ILE A 19 14.05 -21.63 -3.55
C ILE A 19 13.97 -20.32 -4.32
N GLU A 20 12.94 -20.19 -5.13
CA GLU A 20 12.58 -18.93 -5.76
C GLU A 20 11.77 -18.09 -4.77
N VAL A 21 12.24 -16.87 -4.49
CA VAL A 21 11.56 -15.94 -3.58
C VAL A 21 10.40 -15.27 -4.31
N HIS A 22 9.22 -15.36 -3.72
CA HIS A 22 8.02 -14.73 -4.28
C HIS A 22 8.07 -13.20 -4.20
N GLY A 23 7.15 -12.55 -4.89
CA GLY A 23 6.99 -11.09 -4.81
C GLY A 23 6.63 -10.60 -3.40
N SER A 24 7.15 -9.43 -3.05
CA SER A 24 6.92 -8.82 -1.75
C SER A 24 5.46 -8.43 -1.55
N LYS A 25 4.82 -9.03 -0.53
CA LYS A 25 3.47 -8.62 -0.10
C LYS A 25 3.43 -7.14 0.24
N ASN A 26 4.41 -6.68 1.00
CA ASN A 26 4.43 -5.31 1.50
C ASN A 26 4.69 -4.27 0.39
N SER A 27 5.21 -4.71 -0.76
CA SER A 27 5.32 -3.87 -1.96
C SER A 27 4.06 -3.96 -2.83
N ALA A 28 3.50 -5.15 -3.00
CA ALA A 28 2.32 -5.36 -3.83
C ALA A 28 1.10 -4.57 -3.33
N LEU A 29 0.88 -4.51 -2.00
CA LEU A 29 -0.30 -3.86 -1.43
C LEU A 29 -0.37 -2.35 -1.70
N PRO A 30 0.67 -1.53 -1.42
CA PRO A 30 0.62 -0.10 -1.76
C PRO A 30 0.62 0.15 -3.27
N ILE A 31 1.25 -0.69 -4.08
CA ILE A 31 1.20 -0.60 -5.55
C ILE A 31 -0.23 -0.85 -6.04
N LEU A 32 -0.91 -1.90 -5.56
CA LEU A 32 -2.32 -2.15 -5.88
C LEU A 32 -3.22 -0.99 -5.47
N ALA A 33 -3.02 -0.41 -4.28
CA ALA A 33 -3.76 0.77 -3.86
C ALA A 33 -3.49 1.97 -4.78
N ALA A 34 -2.24 2.17 -5.20
CA ALA A 34 -1.86 3.28 -6.07
C ALA A 34 -2.44 3.18 -7.49
N THR A 35 -2.82 1.97 -7.97
CA THR A 35 -3.50 1.82 -9.27
C THR A 35 -4.80 2.62 -9.38
N VAL A 36 -5.47 2.90 -8.24
CA VAL A 36 -6.69 3.72 -8.18
C VAL A 36 -6.48 5.12 -8.76
N LEU A 37 -5.26 5.66 -8.66
CA LEU A 37 -4.94 7.02 -9.11
C LEU A 37 -4.89 7.17 -10.63
N THR A 38 -4.55 6.10 -11.34
CA THR A 38 -4.19 6.18 -12.78
C THR A 38 -5.39 6.47 -13.67
N GLY A 39 -6.58 6.01 -13.29
CA GLY A 39 -7.76 6.08 -14.14
C GLY A 39 -7.62 5.29 -15.44
N ASP A 40 -6.74 4.33 -15.48
CA ASP A 40 -6.33 3.57 -16.64
C ASP A 40 -6.00 2.13 -16.25
N LYS A 41 -5.46 1.35 -17.16
CA LYS A 41 -5.13 -0.06 -16.99
C LYS A 41 -3.68 -0.22 -16.52
N CYS A 42 -3.49 -0.91 -15.39
CA CYS A 42 -2.18 -1.31 -14.87
C CYS A 42 -2.04 -2.83 -14.91
N GLU A 43 -0.84 -3.31 -15.19
CA GLU A 43 -0.50 -4.73 -15.13
C GLU A 43 0.64 -4.94 -14.12
N ILE A 44 0.35 -5.68 -13.05
CA ILE A 44 1.26 -5.88 -11.92
C ILE A 44 1.71 -7.33 -11.89
N HIS A 45 2.97 -7.58 -12.21
CA HIS A 45 3.59 -8.89 -12.19
C HIS A 45 4.20 -9.23 -10.84
N ASN A 46 4.46 -10.51 -10.63
CA ASN A 46 5.05 -11.06 -9.41
C ASN A 46 4.24 -10.72 -8.13
N CYS A 47 2.92 -10.57 -8.25
CA CYS A 47 2.03 -10.44 -7.10
C CYS A 47 1.91 -11.78 -6.36
N PRO A 48 2.24 -11.86 -5.06
CA PRO A 48 2.18 -13.11 -4.32
C PRO A 48 0.74 -13.59 -4.12
N ALA A 49 0.55 -14.91 -4.06
CA ALA A 49 -0.75 -15.54 -3.81
C ALA A 49 -1.02 -15.61 -2.30
N LEU A 50 -1.39 -14.48 -1.71
CA LEU A 50 -1.63 -14.30 -0.27
C LEU A 50 -3.00 -13.67 -0.01
N SER A 51 -3.61 -14.01 1.12
CA SER A 51 -4.93 -13.49 1.53
C SER A 51 -4.99 -11.96 1.57
N ASP A 52 -3.92 -11.28 1.99
CA ASP A 52 -3.87 -9.81 2.00
C ASP A 52 -3.97 -9.22 0.58
N VAL A 53 -3.35 -9.87 -0.41
CA VAL A 53 -3.44 -9.45 -1.82
C VAL A 53 -4.86 -9.70 -2.36
N ASP A 54 -5.49 -10.82 -1.97
CA ASP A 54 -6.88 -11.10 -2.33
C ASP A 54 -7.82 -10.07 -1.69
N ALA A 55 -7.60 -9.68 -0.45
CA ALA A 55 -8.35 -8.60 0.22
C ALA A 55 -8.18 -7.25 -0.51
N ALA A 56 -6.96 -6.89 -0.91
CA ALA A 56 -6.71 -5.69 -1.72
C ALA A 56 -7.46 -5.71 -3.05
N ILE A 57 -7.49 -6.87 -3.72
CA ILE A 57 -8.27 -7.07 -4.96
C ILE A 57 -9.77 -6.89 -4.69
N GLN A 58 -10.29 -7.39 -3.57
CA GLN A 58 -11.71 -7.18 -3.21
C GLN A 58 -12.02 -5.70 -2.96
N ILE A 59 -11.12 -4.97 -2.29
CA ILE A 59 -11.27 -3.52 -2.10
C ILE A 59 -11.31 -2.81 -3.47
N LEU A 60 -10.40 -3.12 -4.39
CA LEU A 60 -10.38 -2.54 -5.73
C LEU A 60 -11.69 -2.82 -6.50
N ARG A 61 -12.18 -4.06 -6.45
CA ARG A 61 -13.46 -4.43 -7.07
C ARG A 61 -14.65 -3.68 -6.45
N HIS A 62 -14.66 -3.55 -5.12
CA HIS A 62 -15.68 -2.79 -4.41
C HIS A 62 -15.69 -1.31 -4.83
N LEU A 63 -14.51 -0.71 -5.00
CA LEU A 63 -14.36 0.68 -5.49
C LEU A 63 -14.85 0.86 -6.94
N GLY A 64 -15.06 -0.23 -7.68
CA GLY A 64 -15.55 -0.22 -9.07
C GLY A 64 -14.49 -0.58 -10.11
N CYS A 65 -13.25 -0.88 -9.70
CA CYS A 65 -12.22 -1.32 -10.63
C CYS A 65 -12.54 -2.71 -11.22
N LYS A 66 -12.18 -2.92 -12.48
CA LYS A 66 -12.15 -4.27 -13.05
C LYS A 66 -10.82 -4.90 -12.74
N VAL A 67 -10.83 -6.02 -12.03
CA VAL A 67 -9.58 -6.72 -11.65
C VAL A 67 -9.61 -8.15 -12.13
N ILE A 68 -8.58 -8.51 -12.89
CA ILE A 68 -8.32 -9.87 -13.37
C ILE A 68 -7.01 -10.35 -12.72
N ARG A 69 -7.01 -11.58 -12.21
CA ARG A 69 -5.81 -12.23 -11.71
C ARG A 69 -5.54 -13.48 -12.52
N ASP A 70 -4.32 -13.60 -13.04
CA ASP A 70 -3.80 -14.79 -13.70
C ASP A 70 -2.46 -15.18 -13.04
N GLY A 71 -2.51 -16.21 -12.19
CA GLY A 71 -1.37 -16.63 -11.40
C GLY A 71 -0.81 -15.50 -10.52
N HIS A 72 0.40 -15.06 -10.83
CA HIS A 72 1.10 -13.98 -10.15
C HIS A 72 0.98 -12.62 -10.85
N THR A 73 0.14 -12.51 -11.88
CA THR A 73 -0.15 -11.25 -12.56
C THR A 73 -1.53 -10.75 -12.16
N VAL A 74 -1.62 -9.48 -11.80
CA VAL A 74 -2.88 -8.79 -11.48
C VAL A 74 -3.03 -7.60 -12.43
N GLU A 75 -4.09 -7.64 -13.23
CA GLU A 75 -4.49 -6.54 -14.08
C GLU A 75 -5.58 -5.74 -13.39
N VAL A 76 -5.41 -4.42 -13.29
CA VAL A 76 -6.35 -3.49 -12.67
C VAL A 76 -6.72 -2.40 -13.67
N ASP A 77 -8.00 -2.32 -14.04
CA ASP A 77 -8.55 -1.19 -14.80
C ASP A 77 -9.34 -0.31 -13.83
N SER A 78 -8.78 0.86 -13.51
CA SER A 78 -9.37 1.86 -12.61
C SER A 78 -10.02 3.04 -13.34
N SER A 79 -10.35 2.88 -14.62
CA SER A 79 -11.01 3.91 -15.45
C SER A 79 -12.32 4.40 -14.83
N VAL A 80 -13.04 3.51 -14.13
CA VAL A 80 -14.30 3.80 -13.44
C VAL A 80 -14.14 3.52 -11.96
N ILE A 81 -14.39 4.54 -11.13
CA ILE A 81 -14.56 4.43 -9.67
C ILE A 81 -16.00 4.81 -9.35
N THR A 82 -16.74 3.93 -8.69
CA THR A 82 -18.16 4.10 -8.41
C THR A 82 -18.47 4.52 -6.99
N VAL A 83 -17.61 4.15 -6.04
CA VAL A 83 -17.78 4.46 -4.61
C VAL A 83 -16.47 4.95 -4.01
N SER A 84 -16.57 5.64 -2.88
CA SER A 84 -15.43 6.16 -2.10
C SER A 84 -15.44 5.64 -0.65
N GLU A 85 -16.33 4.71 -0.36
CA GLU A 85 -16.44 4.03 0.91
C GLU A 85 -15.76 2.66 0.81
N ILE A 86 -15.04 2.26 1.85
CA ILE A 86 -14.53 0.90 2.02
C ILE A 86 -15.21 0.31 3.26
N PRO A 87 -15.98 -0.79 3.10
CA PRO A 87 -16.71 -1.43 4.20
C PRO A 87 -15.80 -1.98 5.30
N ASP A 88 -16.35 -2.06 6.50
CA ASP A 88 -15.64 -2.47 7.71
C ASP A 88 -15.07 -3.90 7.62
N ASP A 89 -15.79 -4.82 6.99
CA ASP A 89 -15.34 -6.19 6.77
C ASP A 89 -14.07 -6.22 5.90
N LEU A 90 -14.04 -5.51 4.78
CA LEU A 90 -12.87 -5.41 3.91
C LEU A 90 -11.69 -4.69 4.60
N MET A 91 -11.97 -3.64 5.41
CA MET A 91 -10.94 -2.94 6.17
C MET A 91 -10.29 -3.85 7.23
N ARG A 92 -11.03 -4.81 7.78
CA ARG A 92 -10.54 -5.74 8.82
C ARG A 92 -9.80 -6.95 8.25
N GLU A 93 -10.08 -7.36 7.02
CA GLU A 93 -9.40 -8.49 6.38
C GLU A 93 -7.91 -8.23 6.16
N MET A 94 -7.54 -6.96 5.91
CA MET A 94 -6.17 -6.56 5.66
C MET A 94 -5.75 -5.40 6.57
N ARG A 95 -4.72 -5.61 7.40
CA ARG A 95 -4.24 -4.61 8.37
C ARG A 95 -3.68 -3.33 7.73
N SER A 96 -3.11 -3.45 6.53
CA SER A 96 -2.57 -2.33 5.75
C SER A 96 -3.62 -1.63 4.90
N SER A 97 -4.91 -1.96 5.05
CA SER A 97 -6.01 -1.35 4.28
C SER A 97 -6.05 0.19 4.35
N ILE A 98 -5.50 0.78 5.42
CA ILE A 98 -5.35 2.23 5.55
C ILE A 98 -4.56 2.87 4.40
N VAL A 99 -3.73 2.13 3.67
CA VAL A 99 -2.98 2.65 2.52
C VAL A 99 -3.90 3.09 1.36
N PHE A 100 -5.11 2.54 1.29
CA PHE A 100 -6.12 2.95 0.33
C PHE A 100 -6.68 4.35 0.60
N LEU A 101 -6.55 4.88 1.82
CA LEU A 101 -7.06 6.21 2.18
C LEU A 101 -6.54 7.29 1.23
N GLY A 102 -5.22 7.38 1.05
CA GLY A 102 -4.60 8.37 0.18
C GLY A 102 -5.03 8.24 -1.28
N ALA A 103 -5.10 7.00 -1.78
CA ALA A 103 -5.51 6.71 -3.14
C ALA A 103 -6.97 7.11 -3.41
N VAL A 104 -7.91 6.67 -2.56
CA VAL A 104 -9.33 6.96 -2.71
C VAL A 104 -9.59 8.46 -2.57
N LEU A 105 -9.02 9.10 -1.54
CA LEU A 105 -9.18 10.52 -1.30
C LEU A 105 -8.66 11.37 -2.48
N ALA A 106 -7.48 11.06 -2.98
CA ALA A 106 -6.88 11.76 -4.11
C ALA A 106 -7.69 11.58 -5.41
N ARG A 107 -8.26 10.39 -5.63
CA ARG A 107 -8.99 10.06 -6.85
C ARG A 107 -10.41 10.61 -6.87
N THR A 108 -11.12 10.59 -5.72
CA THR A 108 -12.56 10.88 -5.64
C THR A 108 -12.88 12.18 -4.91
N GLY A 109 -11.91 12.80 -4.22
CA GLY A 109 -12.11 13.98 -3.39
C GLY A 109 -12.73 13.67 -2.02
N LYS A 110 -13.09 12.43 -1.74
CA LYS A 110 -13.65 11.97 -0.46
C LYS A 110 -13.27 10.51 -0.20
N ALA A 111 -13.23 10.12 1.05
CA ALA A 111 -13.06 8.73 1.46
C ALA A 111 -13.81 8.47 2.76
N GLU A 112 -14.52 7.35 2.83
CA GLU A 112 -15.14 6.87 4.06
C GLU A 112 -14.58 5.48 4.35
N ILE A 113 -13.89 5.33 5.49
CA ILE A 113 -13.27 4.09 5.90
C ILE A 113 -13.49 3.86 7.39
N SER A 114 -13.56 2.60 7.82
CA SER A 114 -13.50 2.32 9.25
C SER A 114 -12.08 2.48 9.77
N SER A 115 -11.96 2.84 11.04
CA SER A 115 -10.67 2.77 11.73
C SER A 115 -10.18 1.32 11.65
N PRO A 116 -8.96 1.07 11.15
CA PRO A 116 -8.48 -0.31 11.01
C PRO A 116 -8.49 -0.99 12.37
N GLY A 117 -9.10 -2.18 12.42
CA GLY A 117 -9.25 -2.94 13.64
C GLY A 117 -7.90 -3.20 14.31
N GLY A 118 -7.90 -3.24 15.64
CA GLY A 118 -6.72 -3.61 16.42
C GLY A 118 -6.30 -5.05 16.08
N CYS A 119 -4.98 -5.27 16.04
CA CYS A 119 -4.45 -6.61 15.91
C CYS A 119 -4.26 -7.24 17.28
N GLU A 120 -4.33 -8.57 17.35
CA GLU A 120 -3.96 -9.35 18.55
C GLU A 120 -2.54 -9.06 19.04
N ILE A 121 -1.65 -8.56 18.17
CA ILE A 121 -0.25 -8.20 18.48
C ILE A 121 -0.11 -6.77 19.05
N GLY A 122 -1.15 -5.92 18.99
CA GLY A 122 -1.15 -4.57 19.57
C GLY A 122 -1.79 -3.48 18.69
N LEU A 123 -2.05 -2.32 19.32
CA LEU A 123 -2.55 -1.13 18.65
C LEU A 123 -1.53 -0.60 17.64
N ARG A 124 -1.97 -0.32 16.44
CA ARG A 124 -1.18 0.43 15.45
C ARG A 124 -1.86 1.77 15.22
N PRO A 125 -1.32 2.84 15.81
CA PRO A 125 -1.88 4.17 15.64
C PRO A 125 -1.79 4.59 14.17
N ILE A 126 -2.87 5.16 13.64
CA ILE A 126 -2.94 5.72 12.28
C ILE A 126 -2.71 7.22 12.26
N ASP A 127 -2.29 7.79 13.39
CA ASP A 127 -2.13 9.25 13.59
C ASP A 127 -1.22 9.88 12.54
N LEU A 128 -0.13 9.19 12.15
CA LEU A 128 0.77 9.69 11.11
C LEU A 128 0.10 9.76 9.75
N HIS A 129 -0.77 8.80 9.42
CA HIS A 129 -1.55 8.84 8.19
C HIS A 129 -2.51 10.03 8.20
N LEU A 130 -3.32 10.16 9.26
CA LEU A 130 -4.34 11.21 9.35
C LEU A 130 -3.72 12.61 9.42
N SER A 131 -2.68 12.80 10.23
CA SER A 131 -1.98 14.09 10.34
C SER A 131 -1.35 14.50 9.01
N SER A 132 -0.81 13.55 8.26
CA SER A 132 -0.23 13.80 6.94
C SER A 132 -1.29 14.15 5.90
N MET A 133 -2.42 13.43 5.88
CA MET A 133 -3.53 13.77 4.98
C MET A 133 -4.09 15.17 5.27
N ARG A 134 -4.19 15.56 6.56
CA ARG A 134 -4.58 16.93 6.93
C ARG A 134 -3.59 17.98 6.42
N LYS A 135 -2.29 17.70 6.48
CA LYS A 135 -1.25 18.60 5.92
C LYS A 135 -1.35 18.73 4.40
N LEU A 136 -1.79 17.69 3.71
CA LEU A 136 -2.07 17.72 2.28
C LEU A 136 -3.42 18.38 1.94
N GLY A 137 -4.18 18.87 2.93
CA GLY A 137 -5.42 19.61 2.74
C GLY A 137 -6.72 18.81 2.93
N ALA A 138 -6.64 17.61 3.50
CA ALA A 138 -7.83 16.84 3.82
C ALA A 138 -8.49 17.32 5.11
N GLU A 139 -9.81 17.42 5.09
CA GLU A 139 -10.67 17.53 6.27
C GLU A 139 -11.05 16.11 6.72
N ILE A 140 -10.77 15.78 7.98
CA ILE A 140 -10.99 14.44 8.53
C ILE A 140 -11.75 14.56 9.84
N THR A 141 -12.93 13.94 9.90
CA THR A 141 -13.73 13.74 11.11
C THR A 141 -13.81 12.25 11.42
N GLU A 142 -13.94 11.93 12.70
CA GLU A 142 -14.12 10.57 13.18
C GLU A 142 -15.45 10.50 13.96
N GLU A 143 -16.32 9.60 13.53
CA GLU A 143 -17.62 9.35 14.16
C GLU A 143 -17.86 7.85 14.25
N HIS A 144 -18.18 7.36 15.45
CA HIS A 144 -18.50 5.94 15.71
C HIS A 144 -17.46 4.93 15.16
N GLY A 145 -16.16 5.29 15.20
CA GLY A 145 -15.06 4.46 14.70
C GLY A 145 -14.93 4.46 13.17
N ARG A 146 -15.60 5.37 12.47
CA ARG A 146 -15.44 5.62 11.03
C ARG A 146 -14.77 6.95 10.79
N LEU A 147 -13.92 6.99 9.78
CA LEU A 147 -13.22 8.17 9.31
C LEU A 147 -13.93 8.69 8.06
N TYR A 148 -14.35 9.94 8.13
CA TYR A 148 -14.93 10.68 7.01
C TYR A 148 -13.90 11.70 6.55
N CYS A 149 -13.37 11.49 5.35
CA CYS A 149 -12.35 12.34 4.77
C CYS A 149 -12.89 13.04 3.54
N SER A 150 -12.64 14.34 3.41
CA SER A 150 -13.06 15.14 2.27
C SER A 150 -12.02 16.18 1.90
N LEU A 151 -12.08 16.65 0.67
CA LEU A 151 -11.26 17.74 0.15
C LEU A 151 -12.16 18.95 -0.13
N GLY A 152 -11.78 20.13 0.35
CA GLY A 152 -12.45 21.38 0.02
C GLY A 152 -12.28 21.75 -1.47
N LYS A 153 -11.11 21.44 -2.05
CA LYS A 153 -10.79 21.62 -3.48
C LYS A 153 -10.00 20.42 -4.01
N CYS A 154 -8.71 20.36 -3.71
CA CYS A 154 -7.80 19.30 -4.11
C CYS A 154 -6.70 19.15 -3.06
N LEU A 155 -5.98 18.05 -3.09
CA LEU A 155 -4.74 17.90 -2.32
C LEU A 155 -3.71 18.89 -2.83
N HIS A 156 -2.87 19.40 -1.93
CA HIS A 156 -1.78 20.31 -2.24
C HIS A 156 -0.46 19.84 -1.64
N GLY A 157 0.64 20.27 -2.23
CA GLY A 157 1.99 19.96 -1.73
C GLY A 157 2.21 20.48 -0.31
N ALA A 158 3.01 19.76 0.47
CA ALA A 158 3.29 20.08 1.86
C ALA A 158 4.65 19.56 2.32
N ASP A 159 5.22 20.22 3.33
CA ASP A 159 6.38 19.72 4.07
C ASP A 159 5.92 18.82 5.23
N ILE A 160 6.22 17.54 5.17
CA ILE A 160 5.76 16.53 6.12
C ILE A 160 6.97 15.89 6.80
N THR A 161 7.15 16.17 8.09
CA THR A 161 8.16 15.48 8.90
C THR A 161 7.47 14.39 9.72
N LEU A 162 7.88 13.14 9.54
CA LEU A 162 7.40 12.01 10.33
C LEU A 162 8.15 11.92 11.65
N SER A 163 7.44 11.70 12.76
CA SER A 163 8.04 11.54 14.09
C SER A 163 8.89 10.26 14.21
N PHE A 164 8.58 9.24 13.40
CA PHE A 164 9.41 8.06 13.15
C PHE A 164 9.21 7.57 11.72
N PRO A 165 10.17 6.81 11.14
CA PRO A 165 10.10 6.37 9.74
C PRO A 165 9.08 5.23 9.57
N SER A 166 7.80 5.60 9.48
CA SER A 166 6.70 4.66 9.26
C SER A 166 6.57 4.31 7.79
N VAL A 167 6.68 3.03 7.45
CA VAL A 167 6.52 2.52 6.08
C VAL A 167 5.14 2.88 5.55
N GLY A 168 4.07 2.44 6.21
CA GLY A 168 2.71 2.67 5.74
C GLY A 168 2.33 4.15 5.64
N ALA A 169 2.80 5.01 6.58
CA ALA A 169 2.56 6.45 6.46
C ALA A 169 3.31 7.05 5.26
N THR A 170 4.57 6.66 5.03
CA THR A 170 5.35 7.10 3.88
C THR A 170 4.66 6.71 2.57
N GLU A 171 4.24 5.45 2.43
CA GLU A 171 3.50 4.93 1.27
C GLU A 171 2.21 5.73 1.02
N ASN A 172 1.40 5.91 2.06
CA ASN A 172 0.12 6.61 1.93
C ASN A 172 0.30 8.08 1.52
N ILE A 173 1.33 8.76 2.06
CA ILE A 173 1.68 10.13 1.68
C ILE A 173 2.14 10.17 0.22
N MET A 174 3.03 9.26 -0.19
CA MET A 174 3.53 9.18 -1.56
C MET A 174 2.39 9.02 -2.57
N ILE A 175 1.46 8.11 -2.29
CA ILE A 175 0.28 7.87 -3.12
C ILE A 175 -0.57 9.14 -3.23
N ALA A 176 -0.93 9.75 -2.10
CA ALA A 176 -1.77 10.95 -2.11
C ALA A 176 -1.07 12.14 -2.79
N ALA A 177 0.22 12.35 -2.49
CA ALA A 177 1.01 13.46 -3.01
C ALA A 177 1.28 13.34 -4.52
N ALA A 178 1.33 12.12 -5.07
CA ALA A 178 1.51 11.91 -6.51
C ALA A 178 0.41 12.58 -7.35
N ALA A 179 -0.80 12.75 -6.79
CA ALA A 179 -1.93 13.42 -7.44
C ALA A 179 -2.22 14.84 -6.88
N ALA A 180 -1.41 15.35 -5.94
CA ALA A 180 -1.60 16.66 -5.33
C ALA A 180 -1.14 17.82 -6.25
N ASP A 181 -1.62 19.02 -5.99
CA ASP A 181 -1.10 20.25 -6.65
C ASP A 181 0.17 20.74 -5.94
N GLY A 182 1.29 20.79 -6.63
CA GLY A 182 2.58 21.28 -6.11
C GLY A 182 3.51 20.17 -5.64
N THR A 183 4.48 20.54 -4.79
CA THR A 183 5.54 19.63 -4.33
C THR A 183 5.33 19.25 -2.87
N THR A 184 5.48 17.97 -2.58
CA THR A 184 5.50 17.43 -1.20
C THR A 184 6.90 16.96 -0.87
N VAL A 185 7.38 17.31 0.32
CA VAL A 185 8.65 16.83 0.87
C VAL A 185 8.35 16.02 2.13
N ILE A 186 8.74 14.75 2.12
CA ILE A 186 8.65 13.89 3.30
C ILE A 186 10.04 13.83 3.93
N THR A 187 10.18 14.29 5.16
CA THR A 187 11.40 14.18 5.97
C THR A 187 11.24 13.08 7.01
N ASN A 188 12.30 12.33 7.28
CA ASN A 188 12.31 11.13 8.09
C ASN A 188 11.38 10.03 7.51
N ALA A 189 11.40 9.91 6.19
CA ALA A 189 10.69 8.87 5.46
C ALA A 189 11.26 7.47 5.78
N ALA A 190 10.45 6.45 5.59
CA ALA A 190 10.89 5.06 5.60
C ALA A 190 11.83 4.80 4.41
N ARG A 191 12.78 3.84 4.57
CA ARG A 191 13.85 3.59 3.59
C ARG A 191 13.83 2.16 3.06
N GLU A 192 12.83 1.40 3.43
CA GLU A 192 12.67 0.02 3.01
C GLU A 192 12.56 -0.06 1.47
N PRO A 193 13.06 -1.15 0.85
CA PRO A 193 13.01 -1.33 -0.59
C PRO A 193 11.61 -1.19 -1.19
N GLU A 194 10.58 -1.49 -0.41
CA GLU A 194 9.17 -1.36 -0.78
C GLU A 194 8.78 0.10 -1.09
N ILE A 195 9.46 1.07 -0.43
CA ILE A 195 9.27 2.52 -0.71
C ILE A 195 9.84 2.88 -2.08
N SER A 196 11.00 2.33 -2.43
CA SER A 196 11.61 2.54 -3.75
C SER A 196 10.78 1.89 -4.85
N ASP A 197 10.27 0.67 -4.61
CA ASP A 197 9.43 -0.05 -5.55
C ASP A 197 8.10 0.70 -5.84
N LEU A 198 7.46 1.25 -4.79
CA LEU A 198 6.29 2.10 -4.96
C LEU A 198 6.62 3.39 -5.75
N ALA A 199 7.79 4.01 -5.49
CA ALA A 199 8.22 5.18 -6.24
C ALA A 199 8.45 4.86 -7.72
N ASP A 200 9.06 3.71 -8.02
CA ASP A 200 9.29 3.25 -9.39
C ASP A 200 7.96 2.99 -10.12
N PHE A 201 6.99 2.35 -9.46
CA PHE A 201 5.65 2.19 -10.00
C PHE A 201 4.97 3.54 -10.29
N LEU A 202 4.95 4.46 -9.32
CA LEU A 202 4.33 5.79 -9.49
C LEU A 202 5.02 6.61 -10.56
N ASN A 203 6.36 6.55 -10.65
CA ASN A 203 7.12 7.19 -11.72
C ASN A 203 6.80 6.57 -13.09
N GLY A 204 6.63 5.24 -13.16
CA GLY A 204 6.13 4.55 -14.33
C GLY A 204 4.72 5.01 -14.75
N CYS A 205 3.89 5.44 -13.81
CA CYS A 205 2.59 6.06 -14.05
C CYS A 205 2.67 7.55 -14.45
N GLY A 206 3.86 8.14 -14.49
CA GLY A 206 4.06 9.55 -14.88
C GLY A 206 4.18 10.53 -13.71
N ALA A 207 4.26 10.04 -12.46
CA ALA A 207 4.63 10.87 -11.32
C ALA A 207 6.12 11.27 -11.40
N LYS A 208 6.54 12.18 -10.51
CA LYS A 208 7.94 12.59 -10.36
C LYS A 208 8.35 12.49 -8.91
N ILE A 209 8.89 11.34 -8.53
CA ILE A 209 9.33 11.02 -7.18
C ILE A 209 10.84 10.80 -7.19
N SER A 210 11.53 11.43 -6.24
CA SER A 210 12.96 11.27 -6.02
C SER A 210 13.29 11.11 -4.54
N GLY A 211 14.46 10.53 -4.22
CA GLY A 211 14.91 10.29 -2.85
C GLY A 211 14.22 9.10 -2.15
N ALA A 212 13.44 8.28 -2.87
CA ALA A 212 12.92 7.04 -2.30
C ALA A 212 14.07 6.09 -1.93
N GLY A 213 14.02 5.53 -0.70
CA GLY A 213 15.14 4.79 -0.11
C GLY A 213 16.06 5.65 0.77
N ASP A 214 15.98 6.97 0.69
CA ASP A 214 16.63 7.92 1.59
C ASP A 214 15.69 8.41 2.69
N SER A 215 16.20 9.23 3.61
CA SER A 215 15.39 9.83 4.68
C SER A 215 14.50 10.97 4.21
N THR A 216 14.68 11.44 2.97
CA THR A 216 13.91 12.54 2.39
C THR A 216 13.40 12.13 1.02
N VAL A 217 12.09 12.15 0.85
CA VAL A 217 11.42 11.85 -0.41
C VAL A 217 10.75 13.13 -0.91
N VAL A 218 10.98 13.46 -2.18
CA VAL A 218 10.38 14.62 -2.84
C VAL A 218 9.43 14.13 -3.93
N ILE A 219 8.19 14.60 -3.90
CA ILE A 219 7.13 14.24 -4.83
C ILE A 219 6.61 15.51 -5.51
N GLU A 220 6.77 15.61 -6.82
CA GLU A 220 6.07 16.60 -7.63
C GLU A 220 4.75 15.99 -8.11
N GLY A 221 3.63 16.49 -7.61
CA GLY A 221 2.33 15.97 -7.95
C GLY A 221 1.93 16.27 -9.40
N THR A 222 1.10 15.39 -9.97
CA THR A 222 0.63 15.52 -11.36
C THR A 222 -0.84 15.09 -11.49
N LYS A 223 -1.55 15.75 -12.40
CA LYS A 223 -2.94 15.36 -12.75
C LYS A 223 -3.00 14.39 -13.94
N LYS A 224 -1.86 13.96 -14.46
CA LYS A 224 -1.76 13.15 -15.69
C LYS A 224 -1.11 11.81 -15.41
N LEU A 225 -1.60 11.13 -14.35
CA LEU A 225 -1.21 9.74 -14.12
C LEU A 225 -1.88 8.83 -15.16
N HIS A 226 -1.18 7.79 -15.57
CA HIS A 226 -1.63 6.81 -16.56
C HIS A 226 -1.27 5.39 -16.12
N GLY A 227 -1.83 4.40 -16.79
CA GLY A 227 -1.51 3.00 -16.54
C GLY A 227 -0.09 2.63 -16.94
N THR A 228 0.45 1.62 -16.27
CA THR A 228 1.79 1.08 -16.51
C THR A 228 1.84 -0.43 -16.25
N CYS A 229 2.92 -1.05 -16.72
CA CYS A 229 3.31 -2.41 -16.37
C CYS A 229 4.43 -2.34 -15.34
N HIS A 230 4.32 -3.11 -14.25
CA HIS A 230 5.31 -3.12 -13.17
C HIS A 230 5.51 -4.53 -12.63
N THR A 231 6.72 -4.85 -12.21
CA THR A 231 7.05 -6.12 -11.56
C THR A 231 7.45 -5.86 -10.11
N VAL A 232 6.66 -6.40 -9.18
CA VAL A 232 6.91 -6.30 -7.74
C VAL A 232 8.24 -6.96 -7.38
N ILE A 233 9.03 -6.29 -6.53
CA ILE A 233 10.33 -6.80 -6.06
C ILE A 233 10.16 -8.11 -5.26
N PRO A 234 11.18 -8.99 -5.22
CA PRO A 234 11.17 -10.17 -4.37
C PRO A 234 11.04 -9.83 -2.88
N ASP A 235 10.39 -10.71 -2.11
CA ASP A 235 10.14 -10.50 -0.67
C ASP A 235 11.41 -10.76 0.16
N ARG A 236 12.03 -9.69 0.64
CA ARG A 236 13.22 -9.75 1.51
C ARG A 236 12.94 -10.44 2.85
N ILE A 237 11.70 -10.43 3.33
CA ILE A 237 11.31 -11.05 4.60
C ILE A 237 11.24 -12.56 4.42
N GLU A 238 10.68 -13.03 3.31
CA GLU A 238 10.68 -14.43 2.92
C GLU A 238 12.12 -14.92 2.75
N ALA A 239 12.94 -14.20 1.96
CA ALA A 239 14.36 -14.53 1.75
C ALA A 239 15.14 -14.63 3.07
N SER A 240 14.95 -13.68 3.98
CA SER A 240 15.59 -13.67 5.30
C SER A 240 15.16 -14.87 6.14
N SER A 241 13.90 -15.28 6.08
CA SER A 241 13.39 -16.45 6.81
C SER A 241 14.09 -17.73 6.36
N TYR A 242 14.28 -17.92 5.05
CA TYR A 242 15.02 -19.07 4.52
C TYR A 242 16.52 -19.02 4.90
N LEU A 243 17.15 -17.86 4.82
CA LEU A 243 18.56 -17.68 5.22
C LEU A 243 18.77 -18.01 6.69
N ILE A 244 17.85 -17.58 7.57
CA ILE A 244 17.91 -17.91 9.01
C ILE A 244 17.74 -19.41 9.21
N ALA A 245 16.76 -20.04 8.56
CA ALA A 245 16.50 -21.46 8.67
C ALA A 245 17.73 -22.29 8.24
N VAL A 246 18.38 -21.94 7.13
CA VAL A 246 19.58 -22.63 6.63
C VAL A 246 20.76 -22.39 7.57
N SER A 247 21.00 -21.16 8.03
CA SER A 247 22.14 -20.85 8.91
C SER A 247 22.10 -21.61 10.24
N TYR A 248 20.90 -21.93 10.74
CA TYR A 248 20.71 -22.67 11.99
C TYR A 248 20.94 -24.19 11.84
N THR A 249 20.88 -24.71 10.61
CA THR A 249 21.08 -26.15 10.31
C THR A 249 22.48 -26.48 9.82
N HIS A 250 23.35 -25.50 9.73
CA HIS A 250 24.76 -25.60 9.36
C HIS A 250 25.65 -25.19 10.52
#